data_36b9f77263ab3215dd01d6b44ceb7310
#
_entry.id   36b9f77263ab3215dd01d6b44ceb7310
#
_cell.length_a   1.000
_cell.length_b   1.000
_cell.length_c   1.000
_cell.angle_alpha   90.00
_cell.angle_beta   90.00
_cell.angle_gamma   90.00
#
_symmetry.space_group_name_H-M   'P 1'
#
loop_
_entity.id
_entity.type
_entity.pdbx_description
1 polymer ?
#
loop_
_entity_poly.entity_id
_entity_poly.type
_entity_poly.pdbx_seq_one_letter_code
_entity_poly.pdbx_strand_id
1 'polypeptide(L)'
;VEQMVDDGFPRNGIQRVHDHALETVAALAVDAIADGSRRDDRVPTVSRAAAQSLEDRHGVDYIAPLSGFGRHAVDDLVAANLAVETGPSETVPKADYEGELRAILADRHGDDAVDEVFPDHEQTYVHGRR
;
A
#
# COMPACT_ATOMS: atom_id res chain seq x y z
N VAL A 1 2.40 -10.22 10.37
CA VAL A 1 1.34 -11.16 9.93
C VAL A 1 0.57 -11.75 11.12
N GLU A 2 1.19 -12.04 12.26
CA GLU A 2 0.51 -12.61 13.43
C GLU A 2 -0.72 -11.79 13.83
N GLN A 3 -0.57 -10.47 13.93
CA GLN A 3 -1.69 -9.58 14.24
C GLN A 3 -2.81 -9.63 13.20
N MET A 4 -2.49 -9.87 11.92
CA MET A 4 -3.51 -9.99 10.87
C MET A 4 -4.35 -11.25 11.06
N VAL A 5 -3.72 -12.34 11.51
CA VAL A 5 -4.42 -13.60 11.83
C VAL A 5 -5.29 -13.41 13.07
N ASP A 6 -4.77 -12.79 14.13
CA ASP A 6 -5.51 -12.52 15.35
C ASP A 6 -6.72 -11.60 15.11
N ASP A 7 -6.55 -10.59 14.26
CA ASP A 7 -7.59 -9.62 13.89
C ASP A 7 -8.63 -10.23 12.91
N GLY A 8 -8.25 -11.23 12.11
CA GLY A 8 -9.05 -11.77 11.01
C GLY A 8 -9.23 -10.81 9.82
N PHE A 9 -8.38 -9.77 9.74
CA PHE A 9 -8.36 -8.78 8.64
C PHE A 9 -7.02 -8.05 8.57
N PRO A 10 -6.65 -7.46 7.40
CA PRO A 10 -5.29 -6.96 7.20
C PRO A 10 -5.01 -5.54 7.72
N ARG A 11 -6.03 -4.73 8.04
CA ARG A 11 -5.91 -3.28 8.22
C ARG A 11 -4.78 -2.81 9.14
N ASN A 12 -4.77 -3.28 10.39
CA ASN A 12 -3.75 -2.85 11.36
C ASN A 12 -2.35 -3.33 10.97
N GLY A 13 -2.26 -4.54 10.43
CA GLY A 13 -1.01 -5.07 9.93
C GLY A 13 -0.48 -4.28 8.73
N ILE A 14 -1.33 -3.93 7.77
CA ILE A 14 -0.97 -3.08 6.63
C ILE A 14 -0.48 -1.70 7.09
N GLN A 15 -1.17 -1.06 8.04
CA GLN A 15 -0.72 0.23 8.58
C GLN A 15 0.68 0.13 9.18
N ARG A 16 0.94 -0.91 9.97
CA ARG A 16 2.27 -1.13 10.57
C ARG A 16 3.36 -1.39 9.53
N VAL A 17 3.05 -2.16 8.50
CA VAL A 17 3.99 -2.40 7.39
C VAL A 17 4.29 -1.10 6.65
N HIS A 18 3.27 -0.29 6.37
CA HIS A 18 3.43 1.00 5.72
C HIS A 18 4.28 1.97 6.54
N ASP A 19 4.00 2.09 7.83
CA ASP A 19 4.76 2.94 8.75
C ASP A 19 6.24 2.49 8.80
N HIS A 20 6.49 1.18 8.86
CA HIS A 20 7.84 0.62 8.83
C HIS A 20 8.55 0.88 7.49
N ALA A 21 7.84 0.75 6.38
CA ALA A 21 8.39 1.05 5.05
C ALA A 21 8.80 2.52 4.92
N LEU A 22 7.96 3.45 5.39
CA LEU A 22 8.29 4.88 5.40
C LEU A 22 9.54 5.17 6.23
N GLU A 23 9.66 4.61 7.43
CA GLU A 23 10.86 4.75 8.28
C GLU A 23 12.11 4.19 7.59
N THR A 24 11.98 3.03 6.95
CA THR A 24 13.09 2.37 6.26
C THR A 24 13.57 3.19 5.07
N VAL A 25 12.65 3.69 4.25
CA VAL A 25 12.98 4.53 3.09
C VAL A 25 13.54 5.88 3.51
N ALA A 26 12.98 6.49 4.56
CA ALA A 26 13.45 7.77 5.10
C ALA A 26 14.89 7.71 5.63
N ALA A 27 15.34 6.53 6.09
CA ALA A 27 16.71 6.31 6.53
C ALA A 27 17.72 6.16 5.37
N LEU A 28 17.25 6.03 4.12
CA LEU A 28 18.10 6.02 2.95
C LEU A 28 18.52 7.46 2.58
N ALA A 29 19.55 7.59 1.73
CA ALA A 29 20.00 8.89 1.24
C ALA A 29 19.07 9.40 0.10
N VAL A 30 17.86 9.79 0.49
CA VAL A 30 16.83 10.34 -0.41
C VAL A 30 16.44 11.74 0.05
N ASP A 31 16.08 12.61 -0.90
CA ASP A 31 15.64 13.97 -0.57
C ASP A 31 14.14 14.03 -0.23
N ALA A 32 13.35 13.16 -0.86
CA ALA A 32 11.90 13.13 -0.69
C ALA A 32 11.32 11.73 -0.82
N ILE A 33 10.17 11.52 -0.17
CA ILE A 33 9.34 10.32 -0.29
C ILE A 33 7.99 10.73 -0.86
N ALA A 34 7.56 10.10 -1.95
CA ALA A 34 6.23 10.27 -2.52
C ALA A 34 5.34 9.07 -2.13
N ASP A 35 4.30 9.34 -1.37
CA ASP A 35 3.30 8.35 -0.94
C ASP A 35 2.06 8.43 -1.84
N GLY A 36 1.60 7.29 -2.34
CA GLY A 36 0.44 7.18 -3.22
C GLY A 36 -0.92 7.19 -2.52
N SER A 37 -0.98 7.48 -1.22
CA SER A 37 -2.22 7.53 -0.46
C SER A 37 -3.20 8.56 -1.02
N ARG A 38 -4.47 8.16 -1.15
CA ARG A 38 -5.57 9.01 -1.66
C ARG A 38 -6.39 9.57 -0.52
N ARG A 39 -7.22 10.58 -0.84
CA ARG A 39 -8.12 11.24 0.12
C ARG A 39 -9.08 10.27 0.83
N ASP A 40 -9.56 9.25 0.12
CA ASP A 40 -10.56 8.30 0.59
C ASP A 40 -10.00 6.95 1.01
N ASP A 41 -8.68 6.80 1.07
CA ASP A 41 -8.06 5.60 1.61
C ASP A 41 -8.32 5.50 3.12
N ARG A 42 -8.70 4.30 3.55
CA ARG A 42 -8.91 4.00 4.98
C ARG A 42 -7.63 3.52 5.64
N VAL A 43 -6.83 2.78 4.87
CA VAL A 43 -5.55 2.21 5.26
C VAL A 43 -4.73 1.89 4.00
N PRO A 44 -3.42 2.18 3.96
CA PRO A 44 -2.69 2.94 4.98
C PRO A 44 -3.05 4.43 4.97
N THR A 45 -2.88 5.08 6.11
CA THR A 45 -3.01 6.54 6.24
C THR A 45 -1.82 7.12 6.99
N VAL A 46 -1.41 8.32 6.60
CA VAL A 46 -0.34 9.06 7.28
C VAL A 46 -0.91 10.38 7.78
N SER A 47 -0.95 10.56 9.09
CA SER A 47 -1.39 11.82 9.67
C SER A 47 -0.38 12.93 9.42
N ARG A 48 -0.84 14.19 9.45
CA ARG A 48 0.05 15.36 9.34
C ARG A 48 1.16 15.33 10.40
N ALA A 49 0.83 14.93 11.62
CA ALA A 49 1.81 14.83 12.72
C ALA A 49 2.85 13.72 12.46
N ALA A 50 2.43 12.59 11.91
CA ALA A 50 3.34 11.50 11.55
C ALA A 50 4.28 11.91 10.40
N ALA A 51 3.75 12.54 9.36
CA ALA A 51 4.54 13.08 8.26
C ALA A 51 5.59 14.09 8.75
N GLN A 52 5.18 15.08 9.55
CA GLN A 52 6.09 16.07 10.13
C GLN A 52 7.17 15.42 10.99
N SER A 53 6.81 14.43 11.82
CA SER A 53 7.78 13.70 12.64
C SER A 53 8.80 12.94 11.78
N LEU A 54 8.37 12.34 10.68
CA LEU A 54 9.25 11.64 9.73
C LEU A 54 10.26 12.62 9.12
N GLU A 55 9.77 13.77 8.62
CA GLU A 55 10.59 14.84 8.05
C GLU A 55 11.62 15.36 9.05
N ASP A 56 11.19 15.66 10.27
CA ASP A 56 12.07 16.23 11.32
C ASP A 56 13.15 15.25 11.76
N ARG A 57 12.84 13.96 11.82
CA ARG A 57 13.81 12.94 12.27
C ARG A 57 14.81 12.54 11.21
N HIS A 58 14.43 12.56 9.95
CA HIS A 58 15.24 12.03 8.84
C HIS A 58 15.75 13.11 7.87
N GLY A 59 15.23 14.33 7.94
CA GLY A 59 15.62 15.40 7.03
C GLY A 59 15.19 15.15 5.59
N VAL A 60 14.05 14.48 5.38
CA VAL A 60 13.45 14.19 4.08
C VAL A 60 12.15 14.97 3.92
N ASP A 61 11.73 15.26 2.70
CA ASP A 61 10.39 15.80 2.43
C ASP A 61 9.40 14.65 2.25
N TYR A 62 8.23 14.73 2.90
CA TYR A 62 7.14 13.79 2.69
C TYR A 62 6.07 14.43 1.78
N ILE A 63 5.76 13.76 0.68
CA ILE A 63 4.83 14.25 -0.34
C ILE A 63 3.73 13.20 -0.55
N ALA A 64 2.46 13.61 -0.46
CA ALA A 64 1.31 12.78 -0.79
C ALA A 64 0.53 13.42 -1.96
N PRO A 65 1.00 13.25 -3.21
CA PRO A 65 0.45 13.99 -4.36
C PRO A 65 -1.00 13.62 -4.69
N LEU A 66 -1.49 12.45 -4.27
CA LEU A 66 -2.87 12.00 -4.47
C LEU A 66 -3.80 12.31 -3.29
N SER A 67 -3.32 12.95 -2.22
CA SER A 67 -4.11 13.19 -1.01
C SER A 67 -5.34 14.10 -1.21
N GLY A 68 -5.36 14.89 -2.29
CA GLY A 68 -6.52 15.71 -2.70
C GLY A 68 -7.52 14.98 -3.60
N PHE A 69 -7.20 13.75 -4.06
CA PHE A 69 -7.98 13.01 -5.04
C PHE A 69 -8.66 11.81 -4.40
N GLY A 70 -9.95 11.61 -4.70
CA GLY A 70 -10.66 10.38 -4.39
C GLY A 70 -10.42 9.31 -5.46
N ARG A 71 -10.87 8.09 -5.19
CA ARG A 71 -10.69 6.93 -6.09
C ARG A 71 -11.13 7.23 -7.52
N HIS A 72 -12.32 7.79 -7.71
CA HIS A 72 -12.87 8.06 -9.04
C HIS A 72 -11.97 8.97 -9.88
N ALA A 73 -11.44 10.05 -9.29
CA ALA A 73 -10.53 10.95 -9.99
C ALA A 73 -9.20 10.30 -10.33
N VAL A 74 -8.70 9.40 -9.48
CA VAL A 74 -7.49 8.61 -9.76
C VAL A 74 -7.77 7.60 -10.88
N ASP A 75 -8.93 6.93 -10.89
CA ASP A 75 -9.33 6.00 -11.96
C ASP A 75 -9.39 6.71 -13.32
N ASP A 76 -9.90 7.95 -13.38
CA ASP A 76 -9.91 8.76 -14.60
C ASP A 76 -8.49 9.11 -15.07
N LEU A 77 -7.59 9.46 -14.16
CA LEU A 77 -6.18 9.72 -14.48
C LEU A 77 -5.48 8.46 -15.00
N VAL A 78 -5.73 7.33 -14.39
CA VAL A 78 -5.20 6.03 -14.83
C VAL A 78 -5.70 5.70 -16.23
N ALA A 79 -7.01 5.79 -16.48
CA ALA A 79 -7.60 5.49 -17.77
C ALA A 79 -7.05 6.40 -18.90
N ALA A 80 -6.76 7.65 -18.59
CA ALA A 80 -6.26 8.62 -19.56
C ALA A 80 -4.75 8.44 -19.88
N ASN A 81 -3.95 7.93 -18.94
CA ASN A 81 -2.49 8.03 -19.02
C ASN A 81 -1.74 6.70 -18.95
N LEU A 82 -2.37 5.65 -18.43
CA LEU A 82 -1.69 4.39 -18.14
C LEU A 82 -2.29 3.20 -18.89
N ALA A 83 -1.42 2.28 -19.30
CA ALA A 83 -1.82 0.97 -19.78
C ALA A 83 -1.87 0.02 -18.58
N VAL A 84 -3.05 -0.50 -18.28
CA VAL A 84 -3.30 -1.34 -17.09
C VAL A 84 -3.93 -2.67 -17.46
N GLU A 85 -3.70 -3.66 -16.61
CA GLU A 85 -4.41 -4.92 -16.56
C GLU A 85 -5.21 -4.96 -15.25
N THR A 86 -6.48 -5.36 -15.32
CA THR A 86 -7.35 -5.48 -14.16
C THR A 86 -7.98 -6.85 -14.13
N GLY A 87 -8.03 -7.47 -12.97
CA GLY A 87 -8.59 -8.79 -12.79
C GLY A 87 -8.53 -9.26 -11.33
N PRO A 88 -8.84 -10.55 -11.08
CA PRO A 88 -8.77 -11.12 -9.74
C PRO A 88 -7.37 -11.01 -9.14
N SER A 89 -7.31 -10.65 -7.85
CA SER A 89 -6.03 -10.49 -7.13
C SER A 89 -5.16 -11.76 -7.08
N GLU A 90 -5.78 -12.92 -7.30
CA GLU A 90 -5.07 -14.20 -7.41
C GLU A 90 -4.27 -14.34 -8.71
N THR A 91 -4.69 -13.68 -9.78
CA THR A 91 -4.12 -13.85 -11.14
C THR A 91 -3.34 -12.64 -11.63
N VAL A 92 -3.73 -11.44 -11.23
CA VAL A 92 -3.06 -10.19 -11.63
C VAL A 92 -1.84 -9.95 -10.73
N PRO A 93 -0.65 -9.67 -11.31
CA PRO A 93 0.54 -9.37 -10.52
C PRO A 93 0.32 -8.23 -9.51
N LYS A 94 0.96 -8.34 -8.36
CA LYS A 94 0.96 -7.29 -7.34
C LYS A 94 2.25 -6.50 -7.41
N ALA A 95 2.13 -5.18 -7.30
CA ALA A 95 3.26 -4.25 -7.27
C ALA A 95 3.45 -3.62 -5.88
N ASP A 96 2.84 -4.21 -4.87
CA ASP A 96 2.90 -3.78 -3.48
C ASP A 96 3.29 -4.94 -2.54
N TYR A 97 3.40 -4.65 -1.26
CA TYR A 97 3.81 -5.61 -0.24
C TYR A 97 2.74 -6.67 0.11
N GLU A 98 1.55 -6.63 -0.47
CA GLU A 98 0.52 -7.65 -0.24
C GLU A 98 1.00 -9.04 -0.70
N GLY A 99 1.76 -9.10 -1.81
CA GLY A 99 2.34 -10.34 -2.31
C GLY A 99 3.23 -11.04 -1.29
N GLU A 100 4.14 -10.29 -0.69
CA GLU A 100 5.05 -10.77 0.35
C GLU A 100 4.30 -11.15 1.63
N LEU A 101 3.30 -10.37 2.03
CA LEU A 101 2.47 -10.68 3.20
C LEU A 101 1.67 -11.96 3.01
N ARG A 102 1.08 -12.19 1.83
CA ARG A 102 0.40 -13.45 1.48
C ARG A 102 1.36 -14.64 1.55
N ALA A 103 2.56 -14.51 1.00
CA ALA A 103 3.57 -15.55 1.04
C ALA A 103 3.98 -15.91 2.48
N ILE A 104 4.21 -14.92 3.34
CA ILE A 104 4.56 -15.15 4.74
C ILE A 104 3.39 -15.76 5.53
N LEU A 105 2.15 -15.34 5.25
CA LEU A 105 0.96 -15.94 5.86
C LEU A 105 0.82 -17.41 5.48
N ALA A 106 0.95 -17.73 4.19
CA ALA A 106 0.87 -19.11 3.70
C ALA A 106 1.93 -20.01 4.35
N ASP A 107 3.17 -19.51 4.44
CA ASP A 107 4.29 -20.26 5.05
C ASP A 107 4.07 -20.55 6.54
N ARG A 108 3.52 -19.59 7.28
CA ARG A 108 3.38 -19.69 8.75
C ARG A 108 2.04 -20.25 9.22
N HIS A 109 0.97 -19.99 8.50
CA HIS A 109 -0.40 -20.26 8.93
C HIS A 109 -1.23 -21.07 7.93
N GLY A 110 -0.69 -21.34 6.74
CA GLY A 110 -1.36 -22.08 5.65
C GLY A 110 -2.23 -21.20 4.76
N ASP A 111 -2.65 -21.78 3.63
CA ASP A 111 -3.40 -21.08 2.59
C ASP A 111 -4.78 -20.59 3.07
N ASP A 112 -5.45 -21.35 3.93
CA ASP A 112 -6.75 -20.97 4.50
C ASP A 112 -6.68 -19.63 5.26
N ALA A 113 -5.57 -19.37 5.98
CA ALA A 113 -5.36 -18.10 6.67
C ALA A 113 -5.12 -16.93 5.70
N VAL A 114 -4.54 -17.20 4.54
CA VAL A 114 -4.40 -16.19 3.48
C VAL A 114 -5.76 -15.76 2.96
N ASP A 115 -6.63 -16.72 2.65
CA ASP A 115 -7.97 -16.45 2.11
C ASP A 115 -8.87 -15.73 3.13
N GLU A 116 -8.69 -16.03 4.42
CA GLU A 116 -9.42 -15.36 5.49
C GLU A 116 -8.97 -13.90 5.66
N VAL A 117 -7.66 -13.64 5.70
CA VAL A 117 -7.09 -12.30 5.93
C VAL A 117 -7.17 -11.44 4.67
N PHE A 118 -6.84 -12.01 3.51
CA PHE A 118 -6.83 -11.34 2.21
C PHE A 118 -7.77 -12.05 1.23
N PRO A 119 -9.08 -11.88 1.35
CA PRO A 119 -10.02 -12.45 0.37
C PRO A 119 -9.74 -11.89 -1.01
N ASP A 120 -10.11 -12.65 -2.05
CA ASP A 120 -9.93 -12.21 -3.44
C ASP A 120 -10.66 -10.88 -3.70
N HIS A 121 -10.00 -10.00 -4.44
CA HIS A 121 -10.52 -8.69 -4.81
C HIS A 121 -10.02 -8.30 -6.20
N GLU A 122 -10.57 -7.23 -6.76
CA GLU A 122 -10.09 -6.69 -8.02
C GLU A 122 -8.73 -6.02 -7.82
N GLN A 123 -7.77 -6.44 -8.62
CA GLN A 123 -6.41 -5.92 -8.64
C GLN A 123 -6.12 -5.24 -9.97
N THR A 124 -5.38 -4.14 -9.94
CA THR A 124 -4.91 -3.44 -11.14
C THR A 124 -3.38 -3.43 -11.15
N TYR A 125 -2.81 -3.79 -12.29
CA TYR A 125 -1.37 -3.74 -12.53
C TYR A 125 -1.04 -2.78 -13.67
N VAL A 126 -0.05 -1.92 -13.47
CA VAL A 126 0.38 -0.92 -14.47
C VAL A 126 1.49 -1.50 -15.34
N HIS A 127 1.26 -1.62 -16.62
CA HIS A 127 2.25 -2.05 -17.60
C HIS A 127 3.13 -0.91 -18.11
N GLY A 128 2.63 0.33 -18.11
CA GLY A 128 3.35 1.49 -18.59
C GLY A 128 2.44 2.69 -18.87
N ARG A 129 2.99 3.66 -19.58
CA ARG A 129 2.24 4.82 -20.08
C ARG A 129 1.55 4.50 -21.40
N ARG A 130 0.43 5.13 -21.59
CA ARG A 130 -0.23 5.17 -22.92
C ARG A 130 0.48 6.14 -23.83
#